data_581f24f2d3de22358b38d39359b90dfe
#
_entry.id   581f24f2d3de22358b38d39359b90dfe
#
_cell.length_a   1.000
_cell.length_b   1.000
_cell.length_c   1.000
_cell.angle_alpha   90.00
_cell.angle_beta   90.00
_cell.angle_gamma   90.00
#
_symmetry.space_group_name_H-M   'P 1'
#
loop_
_entity.id
_entity.type
_entity.pdbx_description
1 polymer ?
#
loop_
_entity_poly.entity_id
_entity_poly.type
_entity_poly.pdbx_seq_one_letter_code
_entity_poly.pdbx_strand_id
1 'polypeptide(L)'
;MSGFWKWGFRASVNLHSNIDQSPKIADGVTFSDFLTNDLPIVNTKEKLWLNPLLFNGTLQTLYYAMHNSATEFLVYYGRELFTYKDEGKCSLDWIIPEPESKEEFQKLYKETLPADSPRLHPRTRFFTDAELKERSTHDQTSTDPICVVLHGLAGGSHEPLIRNLGKILKDSDVNWDVVVLNARGCCRTKITTGKLYNALSTDDVKDVIEEIQKRYPSRPIYAVGFSFGAVLLSNFLGVMGEEAKKMVKAAVVIGCPWDLGASARHLDGTLTGRYLFGPSLTEFLNKLIKSNLKELRVHEPEIFSEEIVNKAKAVKKTFEWDNIITCKTAGFDTVWDYYKAGSPQQRLPKVAVPTLIINSTDDPAVDDKLPIKEVEANPNLAMVETNLGGHLGFVKYSGDFWCVEVADDFFNLFYKVTK
;
A
#
# COMPACT_ATOMS: atom_id res chain seq x y z
N MET A 1 -32.02 23.86 -0.57
CA MET A 1 -31.13 23.92 -1.76
C MET A 1 -30.01 22.85 -1.65
N SER A 2 -30.36 21.57 -1.41
CA SER A 2 -29.39 20.50 -1.15
C SER A 2 -29.33 19.42 -2.25
N GLY A 3 -30.02 19.62 -3.38
CA GLY A 3 -30.13 18.59 -4.42
C GLY A 3 -29.18 18.70 -5.61
N PHE A 4 -28.51 19.83 -5.80
CA PHE A 4 -27.71 20.10 -6.99
C PHE A 4 -26.25 19.58 -6.88
N TRP A 5 -25.78 19.29 -5.67
CA TRP A 5 -24.38 18.91 -5.41
C TRP A 5 -24.11 17.40 -5.35
N LYS A 6 -25.14 16.56 -5.57
CA LYS A 6 -25.01 15.10 -5.66
C LYS A 6 -25.05 14.61 -7.10
N TRP A 7 -24.29 15.27 -7.98
CA TRP A 7 -24.17 14.86 -9.37
C TRP A 7 -22.97 13.92 -9.52
N GLY A 8 -23.22 12.70 -9.93
CA GLY A 8 -22.16 11.72 -10.13
C GLY A 8 -22.74 10.37 -10.56
N PHE A 9 -21.87 9.47 -10.95
CA PHE A 9 -22.23 8.06 -11.09
C PHE A 9 -22.39 7.45 -9.70
N ARG A 10 -23.53 6.85 -9.49
CA ARG A 10 -23.86 6.21 -8.24
C ARG A 10 -23.27 4.83 -8.18
N ALA A 11 -22.26 4.62 -7.33
CA ALA A 11 -21.75 3.32 -6.99
C ALA A 11 -22.60 2.66 -5.89
N SER A 12 -22.76 1.34 -5.97
CA SER A 12 -23.22 0.53 -4.84
C SER A 12 -22.05 0.28 -3.89
N VAL A 13 -22.35 0.23 -2.61
CA VAL A 13 -21.41 -0.14 -1.55
C VAL A 13 -22.04 -1.32 -0.82
N ASN A 14 -21.35 -2.47 -0.81
CA ASN A 14 -21.73 -3.66 -0.07
C ASN A 14 -20.68 -3.92 1.01
N LEU A 15 -21.13 -4.18 2.23
CA LEU A 15 -20.27 -4.56 3.35
C LEU A 15 -20.44 -6.04 3.63
N HIS A 16 -19.37 -6.80 3.51
CA HIS A 16 -19.29 -8.24 3.82
C HIS A 16 -18.49 -8.42 5.10
N SER A 17 -19.05 -9.06 6.11
CA SER A 17 -18.39 -9.33 7.40
C SER A 17 -19.08 -10.46 8.13
N ASN A 18 -18.38 -11.08 9.08
CA ASN A 18 -18.97 -12.04 10.01
C ASN A 18 -19.58 -11.32 11.20
N ILE A 19 -20.90 -11.21 11.23
CA ILE A 19 -21.63 -10.49 12.30
C ILE A 19 -21.69 -11.35 13.58
N ASP A 20 -21.87 -12.67 13.43
CA ASP A 20 -22.19 -13.57 14.54
C ASP A 20 -20.99 -13.86 15.46
N GLN A 21 -19.78 -13.83 14.95
CA GLN A 21 -18.54 -14.19 15.66
C GLN A 21 -17.55 -13.02 15.78
N SER A 22 -18.04 -11.80 15.65
CA SER A 22 -17.19 -10.61 15.62
C SER A 22 -16.37 -10.43 16.90
N PRO A 23 -15.04 -10.19 16.82
CA PRO A 23 -14.19 -10.04 17.99
C PRO A 23 -14.48 -8.74 18.72
N LYS A 24 -14.28 -8.76 20.06
CA LYS A 24 -14.26 -7.54 20.85
C LYS A 24 -13.02 -6.73 20.50
N ILE A 25 -13.20 -5.45 20.22
CA ILE A 25 -12.13 -4.48 19.97
C ILE A 25 -11.94 -3.51 21.12
N ALA A 26 -13.00 -3.28 21.92
CA ALA A 26 -13.00 -2.47 23.14
C ALA A 26 -14.10 -2.98 24.10
N ASP A 27 -14.19 -2.39 25.30
CA ASP A 27 -15.21 -2.74 26.26
C ASP A 27 -16.62 -2.47 25.71
N GLY A 28 -17.37 -3.55 25.52
CA GLY A 28 -18.75 -3.50 25.01
C GLY A 28 -18.87 -3.28 23.51
N VAL A 29 -17.77 -3.18 22.75
CA VAL A 29 -17.79 -2.93 21.31
C VAL A 29 -17.15 -4.10 20.57
N THR A 30 -17.89 -4.71 19.65
CA THR A 30 -17.34 -5.67 18.69
C THR A 30 -16.88 -5.00 17.40
N PHE A 31 -16.06 -5.68 16.62
CA PHE A 31 -15.63 -5.14 15.32
C PHE A 31 -16.82 -4.92 14.36
N SER A 32 -17.82 -5.78 14.41
CA SER A 32 -19.06 -5.61 13.64
C SER A 32 -19.89 -4.41 14.11
N ASP A 33 -20.01 -4.19 15.42
CA ASP A 33 -20.71 -3.02 15.98
C ASP A 33 -20.01 -1.74 15.53
N PHE A 34 -18.69 -1.69 15.61
CA PHE A 34 -17.88 -0.58 15.14
C PHE A 34 -18.15 -0.27 13.65
N LEU A 35 -18.12 -1.29 12.78
CA LEU A 35 -18.34 -1.10 11.34
C LEU A 35 -19.74 -0.59 11.02
N THR A 36 -20.76 -1.03 11.77
CA THR A 36 -22.15 -0.70 11.48
C THR A 36 -22.63 0.60 12.13
N ASN A 37 -22.11 0.92 13.31
CA ASN A 37 -22.60 2.05 14.11
C ASN A 37 -21.64 3.25 14.09
N ASP A 38 -20.33 2.98 14.11
CA ASP A 38 -19.30 4.02 14.27
C ASP A 38 -18.62 4.40 12.96
N LEU A 39 -18.74 3.59 11.89
CA LEU A 39 -18.11 3.87 10.58
C LEU A 39 -19.18 4.15 9.49
N PRO A 40 -19.82 5.32 9.50
CA PRO A 40 -20.94 5.62 8.60
C PRO A 40 -20.57 5.66 7.11
N ILE A 41 -19.31 5.93 6.78
CA ILE A 41 -18.82 6.03 5.40
C ILE A 41 -18.97 4.72 4.61
N VAL A 42 -18.98 3.56 5.29
CA VAL A 42 -19.21 2.25 4.66
C VAL A 42 -20.67 1.79 4.77
N ASN A 43 -21.54 2.64 5.31
CA ASN A 43 -22.96 2.30 5.46
C ASN A 43 -23.63 2.17 4.10
N THR A 44 -24.11 0.96 3.80
CA THR A 44 -24.76 0.61 2.53
C THR A 44 -26.04 1.38 2.23
N LYS A 45 -26.64 2.05 3.22
CA LYS A 45 -27.84 2.91 3.05
C LYS A 45 -27.54 4.24 2.35
N GLU A 46 -26.31 4.69 2.43
CA GLU A 46 -25.85 5.88 1.70
C GLU A 46 -25.31 5.51 0.32
N LYS A 47 -25.47 6.46 -0.62
CA LYS A 47 -25.07 6.28 -2.00
C LYS A 47 -23.68 6.89 -2.18
N LEU A 48 -22.73 6.10 -2.61
CA LEU A 48 -21.44 6.61 -3.06
C LEU A 48 -21.62 7.30 -4.42
N TRP A 49 -21.26 8.59 -4.50
CA TRP A 49 -21.29 9.36 -5.72
C TRP A 49 -19.86 9.64 -6.17
N LEU A 50 -19.48 9.02 -7.30
CA LEU A 50 -18.17 9.22 -7.93
C LEU A 50 -18.29 10.20 -9.10
N ASN A 51 -17.14 10.67 -9.60
CA ASN A 51 -17.06 11.65 -10.68
C ASN A 51 -17.77 11.12 -11.93
N PRO A 52 -18.78 11.86 -12.47
CA PRO A 52 -19.59 11.40 -13.59
C PRO A 52 -18.82 11.25 -14.90
N LEU A 53 -17.67 11.93 -15.05
CA LEU A 53 -16.79 11.77 -16.23
C LEU A 53 -15.96 10.49 -16.15
N LEU A 54 -15.86 9.90 -14.96
CA LEU A 54 -15.11 8.66 -14.70
C LEU A 54 -16.06 7.49 -14.42
N PHE A 55 -16.96 7.24 -15.38
CA PHE A 55 -18.12 6.36 -15.24
C PHE A 55 -17.83 4.85 -15.30
N ASN A 56 -16.58 4.43 -15.39
CA ASN A 56 -16.16 3.04 -15.34
C ASN A 56 -14.77 2.87 -14.73
N GLY A 57 -14.44 1.65 -14.31
CA GLY A 57 -13.17 1.34 -13.65
C GLY A 57 -11.93 1.69 -14.46
N THR A 58 -11.97 1.56 -15.77
CA THR A 58 -10.84 1.95 -16.63
C THR A 58 -10.55 3.45 -16.54
N LEU A 59 -11.58 4.30 -16.62
CA LEU A 59 -11.41 5.75 -16.51
C LEU A 59 -10.99 6.17 -15.10
N GLN A 60 -11.52 5.54 -14.06
CA GLN A 60 -11.13 5.74 -12.68
C GLN A 60 -9.63 5.42 -12.49
N THR A 61 -9.19 4.26 -13.02
CA THR A 61 -7.80 3.82 -12.94
C THR A 61 -6.86 4.73 -13.74
N LEU A 62 -7.26 5.15 -14.93
CA LEU A 62 -6.48 6.08 -15.76
C LEU A 62 -6.32 7.44 -15.10
N TYR A 63 -7.39 7.97 -14.51
CA TYR A 63 -7.31 9.23 -13.77
C TYR A 63 -6.27 9.13 -12.65
N TYR A 64 -6.34 8.08 -11.82
CA TYR A 64 -5.35 7.82 -10.79
C TYR A 64 -3.93 7.72 -11.35
N ALA A 65 -3.72 6.92 -12.39
CA ALA A 65 -2.40 6.69 -13.00
C ALA A 65 -1.78 7.96 -13.64
N MET A 66 -2.62 8.89 -14.10
CA MET A 66 -2.19 10.15 -14.71
C MET A 66 -2.16 11.32 -13.71
N HIS A 67 -2.64 11.10 -12.50
CA HIS A 67 -2.77 12.14 -11.49
C HIS A 67 -1.40 12.66 -11.03
N ASN A 68 -1.21 13.97 -11.03
CA ASN A 68 0.02 14.60 -10.59
C ASN A 68 -0.06 15.03 -9.13
N SER A 69 0.27 14.13 -8.22
CA SER A 69 0.27 14.40 -6.78
C SER A 69 1.27 15.46 -6.32
N ALA A 70 2.17 15.88 -7.21
CA ALA A 70 3.23 16.82 -6.81
C ALA A 70 2.69 18.22 -6.48
N THR A 71 1.51 18.58 -6.93
CA THR A 71 0.90 19.89 -6.71
C THR A 71 -0.28 19.88 -5.75
N GLU A 72 -0.98 18.74 -5.60
CA GLU A 72 -2.22 18.68 -4.84
C GLU A 72 -2.00 18.28 -3.37
N PHE A 73 -1.21 17.25 -3.14
CA PHE A 73 -0.96 16.77 -1.79
C PHE A 73 0.43 17.19 -1.32
N LEU A 74 0.49 18.33 -0.63
CA LEU A 74 1.75 18.91 -0.13
C LEU A 74 2.18 18.17 1.14
N VAL A 75 2.93 17.10 0.93
CA VAL A 75 3.52 16.31 2.02
C VAL A 75 5.03 16.30 1.90
N TYR A 76 5.72 16.54 3.00
CA TYR A 76 7.18 16.52 3.12
C TYR A 76 7.62 15.26 3.88
N TYR A 77 8.74 14.69 3.45
CA TYR A 77 9.28 13.46 4.03
C TYR A 77 10.71 13.62 4.52
N GLY A 78 10.95 13.16 5.73
CA GLY A 78 12.27 12.82 6.25
C GLY A 78 12.54 11.34 6.01
N ARG A 79 13.62 11.03 5.29
CA ARG A 79 14.03 9.66 4.93
C ARG A 79 15.07 9.13 5.87
N GLU A 80 14.90 7.91 6.32
CA GLU A 80 15.96 7.07 6.87
C GLU A 80 16.12 5.79 6.05
N LEU A 81 17.32 5.19 6.08
CA LEU A 81 17.54 3.86 5.52
C LEU A 81 17.41 2.82 6.63
N PHE A 82 16.66 1.79 6.36
CA PHE A 82 16.55 0.62 7.21
C PHE A 82 17.32 -0.56 6.58
N THR A 83 18.07 -1.28 7.40
CA THR A 83 18.81 -2.48 6.99
C THR A 83 18.13 -3.70 7.57
N TYR A 84 17.69 -4.60 6.71
CA TYR A 84 17.08 -5.88 7.05
C TYR A 84 18.10 -6.86 7.65
N LYS A 85 17.61 -7.93 8.27
CA LYS A 85 18.45 -9.01 8.81
C LYS A 85 19.36 -9.69 7.78
N ASP A 86 19.00 -9.63 6.49
CA ASP A 86 19.77 -10.16 5.37
C ASP A 86 20.71 -9.12 4.71
N GLU A 87 20.93 -7.99 5.37
CA GLU A 87 21.74 -6.85 4.91
C GLU A 87 21.17 -6.09 3.69
N GLY A 88 20.01 -6.50 3.19
CA GLY A 88 19.25 -5.73 2.23
C GLY A 88 18.75 -4.42 2.84
N LYS A 89 18.45 -3.41 1.99
CA LYS A 89 18.00 -2.10 2.46
C LYS A 89 16.69 -1.70 1.83
N CYS A 90 15.92 -0.97 2.63
CA CYS A 90 14.79 -0.16 2.17
C CYS A 90 14.92 1.27 2.69
N SER A 91 14.02 2.15 2.30
CA SER A 91 13.88 3.46 2.93
C SER A 91 12.54 3.61 3.64
N LEU A 92 12.57 4.27 4.77
CA LEU A 92 11.41 4.67 5.54
C LEU A 92 11.25 6.18 5.38
N ASP A 93 10.15 6.59 4.73
CA ASP A 93 9.84 7.99 4.51
C ASP A 93 8.78 8.42 5.52
N TRP A 94 9.21 9.11 6.57
CA TRP A 94 8.34 9.67 7.60
C TRP A 94 7.80 11.02 7.18
N ILE A 95 6.51 11.24 7.35
CA ILE A 95 5.94 12.57 7.13
C ILE A 95 6.48 13.53 8.19
N ILE A 96 7.02 14.64 7.73
CA ILE A 96 7.55 15.73 8.57
C ILE A 96 6.70 16.99 8.38
N PRO A 97 6.74 17.93 9.34
CA PRO A 97 6.11 19.23 9.17
C PRO A 97 6.55 19.95 7.90
N GLU A 98 5.69 20.80 7.37
CA GLU A 98 6.06 21.67 6.27
C GLU A 98 7.24 22.58 6.73
N PRO A 99 8.31 22.69 5.92
CA PRO A 99 9.46 23.51 6.28
C PRO A 99 9.09 25.01 6.28
N GLU A 100 9.74 25.80 7.11
CA GLU A 100 9.50 27.25 7.20
C GLU A 100 9.77 27.96 5.85
N SER A 101 10.72 27.46 5.08
CA SER A 101 10.99 27.96 3.74
C SER A 101 11.47 26.85 2.78
N LYS A 102 11.28 27.10 1.46
CA LYS A 102 11.80 26.22 0.42
C LYS A 102 13.34 26.23 0.41
N GLU A 103 13.95 27.34 0.72
CA GLU A 103 15.39 27.55 0.77
C GLU A 103 16.02 26.69 1.87
N GLU A 104 15.43 26.66 3.05
CA GLU A 104 15.84 25.81 4.17
C GLU A 104 15.76 24.33 3.81
N PHE A 105 14.62 23.90 3.27
CA PHE A 105 14.45 22.52 2.81
C PHE A 105 15.50 22.12 1.77
N GLN A 106 15.79 23.00 0.80
CA GLN A 106 16.79 22.74 -0.23
C GLN A 106 18.21 22.71 0.33
N LYS A 107 18.51 23.51 1.35
CA LYS A 107 19.79 23.46 2.05
C LYS A 107 19.96 22.12 2.74
N LEU A 108 19.01 21.72 3.60
CA LEU A 108 19.02 20.43 4.29
C LEU A 108 19.05 19.25 3.30
N TYR A 109 18.28 19.32 2.20
CA TYR A 109 18.33 18.32 1.15
C TYR A 109 19.73 18.09 0.58
N LYS A 110 20.48 19.18 0.31
CA LYS A 110 21.84 19.09 -0.23
C LYS A 110 22.85 18.60 0.80
N GLU A 111 22.68 18.99 2.05
CA GLU A 111 23.58 18.63 3.16
C GLU A 111 23.40 17.15 3.56
N THR A 112 22.17 16.63 3.48
CA THR A 112 21.86 15.27 3.94
C THR A 112 21.89 14.22 2.83
N LEU A 113 21.92 14.61 1.54
CA LEU A 113 21.94 13.67 0.43
C LEU A 113 23.32 12.97 0.37
N PRO A 114 23.41 11.62 0.55
CA PRO A 114 24.66 10.91 0.41
C PRO A 114 25.23 11.06 -1.01
N ALA A 115 26.57 11.13 -1.14
CA ALA A 115 27.25 11.41 -2.39
C ALA A 115 26.86 10.50 -3.57
N ASP A 116 26.64 9.23 -3.30
CA ASP A 116 26.29 8.21 -4.32
C ASP A 116 24.78 7.96 -4.44
N SER A 117 23.94 8.74 -3.74
CA SER A 117 22.50 8.59 -3.79
C SER A 117 21.90 9.29 -5.01
N PRO A 118 20.92 8.67 -5.68
CA PRO A 118 20.19 9.36 -6.73
C PRO A 118 19.39 10.52 -6.15
N ARG A 119 19.10 11.53 -7.00
CA ARG A 119 18.21 12.63 -6.61
C ARG A 119 16.85 12.08 -6.15
N LEU A 120 16.41 12.44 -4.95
CA LEU A 120 15.14 12.01 -4.38
C LEU A 120 13.93 12.62 -5.10
N HIS A 121 12.75 12.09 -4.81
CA HIS A 121 11.49 12.70 -5.25
C HIS A 121 11.28 14.07 -4.60
N PRO A 122 10.52 14.99 -5.23
CA PRO A 122 10.22 16.29 -4.64
C PRO A 122 9.68 16.18 -3.21
N ARG A 123 10.11 17.08 -2.33
CA ARG A 123 9.73 17.15 -0.91
C ARG A 123 10.15 15.95 -0.08
N THR A 124 11.19 15.22 -0.52
CA THR A 124 11.82 14.15 0.27
C THR A 124 13.28 14.51 0.48
N ARG A 125 13.76 14.48 1.72
CA ARG A 125 15.18 14.61 2.08
C ARG A 125 15.56 13.57 3.12
N PHE A 126 16.83 13.30 3.30
CA PHE A 126 17.26 12.51 4.45
C PHE A 126 17.09 13.30 5.73
N PHE A 127 16.89 12.61 6.84
CA PHE A 127 17.04 13.19 8.15
C PHE A 127 18.49 13.58 8.42
N THR A 128 18.69 14.61 9.20
CA THR A 128 19.99 14.89 9.83
C THR A 128 20.23 13.93 10.99
N ASP A 129 21.48 13.76 11.41
CA ASP A 129 21.80 12.93 12.58
C ASP A 129 21.14 13.48 13.86
N ALA A 130 20.99 14.81 13.97
CA ALA A 130 20.29 15.44 15.08
C ALA A 130 18.82 15.07 15.13
N GLU A 131 18.12 15.13 13.99
CA GLU A 131 16.70 14.72 13.90
C GLU A 131 16.50 13.25 14.20
N LEU A 132 17.38 12.35 13.71
CA LEU A 132 17.33 10.93 14.03
C LEU A 132 17.53 10.66 15.51
N LYS A 133 18.46 11.38 16.13
CA LYS A 133 18.70 11.29 17.59
C LYS A 133 17.50 11.81 18.38
N GLU A 134 16.94 12.94 18.00
CA GLU A 134 15.74 13.49 18.62
C GLU A 134 14.57 12.51 18.54
N ARG A 135 14.28 11.98 17.37
CA ARG A 135 13.23 10.95 17.18
C ARG A 135 13.44 9.73 18.07
N SER A 136 14.68 9.30 18.25
CA SER A 136 14.99 8.12 19.09
C SER A 136 14.84 8.36 20.58
N THR A 137 14.93 9.62 21.04
CA THR A 137 14.91 9.97 22.47
C THR A 137 13.59 10.58 22.93
N HIS A 138 12.91 11.33 22.07
CA HIS A 138 11.74 12.14 22.43
C HIS A 138 10.44 11.33 22.53
N ASP A 139 10.34 10.21 21.85
CA ASP A 139 9.06 9.53 21.56
C ASP A 139 8.79 8.28 22.41
N GLN A 140 9.64 7.92 23.35
CA GLN A 140 9.47 6.67 24.14
C GLN A 140 8.25 6.69 25.06
N THR A 141 7.71 7.86 25.39
CA THR A 141 6.54 8.03 26.26
C THR A 141 5.27 8.36 25.51
N SER A 142 5.35 8.72 24.24
CA SER A 142 4.18 9.01 23.41
C SER A 142 3.32 7.76 23.22
N THR A 143 2.00 7.95 23.26
CA THR A 143 0.99 6.94 22.90
C THR A 143 0.30 7.24 21.58
N ASP A 144 0.77 8.26 20.85
CA ASP A 144 0.21 8.64 19.55
C ASP A 144 0.41 7.54 18.53
N PRO A 145 -0.57 7.27 17.66
CA PRO A 145 -0.51 6.12 16.77
C PRO A 145 0.46 6.34 15.59
N ILE A 146 0.99 5.23 15.10
CA ILE A 146 1.84 5.19 13.91
C ILE A 146 1.10 4.45 12.79
N CYS A 147 1.02 5.06 11.60
CA CYS A 147 0.49 4.43 10.40
C CYS A 147 1.64 4.01 9.48
N VAL A 148 1.80 2.70 9.26
CA VAL A 148 2.76 2.12 8.31
C VAL A 148 2.07 1.92 6.97
N VAL A 149 2.59 2.53 5.92
CA VAL A 149 2.00 2.52 4.58
C VAL A 149 2.85 1.69 3.62
N LEU A 150 2.23 0.72 2.93
CA LEU A 150 2.86 -0.10 1.90
C LEU A 150 2.32 0.31 0.52
N HIS A 151 3.23 0.69 -0.37
CA HIS A 151 2.92 1.21 -1.70
C HIS A 151 2.65 0.12 -2.74
N GLY A 152 2.11 0.51 -3.90
CA GLY A 152 1.85 -0.34 -5.05
C GLY A 152 3.12 -0.84 -5.76
N LEU A 153 2.94 -1.59 -6.85
CA LEU A 153 4.03 -2.20 -7.61
C LEU A 153 5.03 -1.15 -8.13
N ALA A 154 6.30 -1.29 -7.75
CA ALA A 154 7.41 -0.39 -8.13
C ALA A 154 7.20 1.10 -7.76
N GLY A 155 6.31 1.38 -6.82
CA GLY A 155 5.92 2.72 -6.38
C GLY A 155 6.79 3.31 -5.28
N GLY A 156 6.15 4.02 -4.34
CA GLY A 156 6.79 4.63 -3.18
C GLY A 156 6.01 5.80 -2.59
N SER A 157 6.60 6.47 -1.62
CA SER A 157 6.02 7.61 -0.88
C SER A 157 5.54 8.77 -1.76
N HIS A 158 5.96 8.81 -3.01
CA HIS A 158 5.59 9.86 -3.98
C HIS A 158 4.24 9.62 -4.65
N GLU A 159 3.61 8.46 -4.47
CA GLU A 159 2.31 8.13 -5.09
C GLU A 159 1.17 9.01 -4.57
N PRO A 160 0.18 9.33 -5.44
CA PRO A 160 -0.94 10.21 -5.10
C PRO A 160 -1.71 9.78 -3.85
N LEU A 161 -2.15 8.52 -3.81
CA LEU A 161 -2.96 8.01 -2.69
C LEU A 161 -2.19 8.00 -1.38
N ILE A 162 -0.88 7.68 -1.42
CA ILE A 162 -0.03 7.68 -0.23
C ILE A 162 0.12 9.10 0.32
N ARG A 163 0.34 10.09 -0.55
CA ARG A 163 0.40 11.50 -0.15
C ARG A 163 -0.95 12.01 0.35
N ASN A 164 -2.04 11.62 -0.32
CA ASN A 164 -3.39 12.00 0.10
C ASN A 164 -3.70 11.45 1.50
N LEU A 165 -3.49 10.14 1.72
CA LEU A 165 -3.68 9.53 3.04
C LEU A 165 -2.80 10.20 4.10
N GLY A 166 -1.53 10.38 3.80
CA GLY A 166 -0.59 11.03 4.72
C GLY A 166 -1.03 12.44 5.11
N LYS A 167 -1.52 13.22 4.14
CA LYS A 167 -2.04 14.56 4.41
C LYS A 167 -3.28 14.52 5.29
N ILE A 168 -4.28 13.70 4.95
CA ILE A 168 -5.55 13.64 5.68
C ILE A 168 -5.31 13.16 7.12
N LEU A 169 -4.48 12.13 7.34
CA LEU A 169 -4.11 11.67 8.68
C LEU A 169 -3.39 12.76 9.50
N LYS A 170 -2.49 13.53 8.88
CA LYS A 170 -1.81 14.63 9.57
C LYS A 170 -2.72 15.81 9.89
N ASP A 171 -3.75 16.03 9.09
CA ASP A 171 -4.73 17.10 9.28
C ASP A 171 -5.87 16.68 10.25
N SER A 172 -5.92 15.41 10.66
CA SER A 172 -6.93 14.89 11.59
C SER A 172 -6.72 15.39 13.04
N ASP A 173 -7.70 15.18 13.89
CA ASP A 173 -7.63 15.51 15.33
C ASP A 173 -6.82 14.49 16.15
N VAL A 174 -6.36 13.40 15.52
CA VAL A 174 -5.44 12.42 16.10
C VAL A 174 -4.02 12.72 15.62
N ASN A 175 -3.07 12.77 16.53
CA ASN A 175 -1.67 13.08 16.18
C ASN A 175 -0.95 11.88 15.58
N TRP A 176 -1.27 11.55 14.31
CA TRP A 176 -0.65 10.45 13.59
C TRP A 176 0.81 10.75 13.21
N ASP A 177 1.68 9.78 13.44
CA ASP A 177 2.90 9.66 12.63
C ASP A 177 2.64 8.69 11.48
N VAL A 178 3.05 9.10 10.28
CA VAL A 178 2.88 8.28 9.07
C VAL A 178 4.24 7.97 8.49
N VAL A 179 4.50 6.69 8.27
CA VAL A 179 5.74 6.19 7.66
C VAL A 179 5.44 5.33 6.45
N VAL A 180 6.10 5.61 5.34
CA VAL A 180 5.99 4.81 4.12
C VAL A 180 7.18 3.86 4.05
N LEU A 181 6.90 2.56 4.06
CA LEU A 181 7.87 1.52 3.76
C LEU A 181 8.09 1.46 2.24
N ASN A 182 9.17 2.06 1.76
CA ASN A 182 9.56 1.92 0.36
C ASN A 182 10.31 0.60 0.17
N ALA A 183 9.72 -0.34 -0.54
CA ALA A 183 10.28 -1.67 -0.73
C ALA A 183 11.68 -1.64 -1.40
N ARG A 184 12.42 -2.74 -1.32
CA ARG A 184 13.77 -2.90 -1.89
C ARG A 184 13.83 -2.42 -3.33
N GLY A 185 14.74 -1.50 -3.63
CA GLY A 185 14.94 -0.94 -4.96
C GLY A 185 13.94 0.11 -5.40
N CYS A 186 12.87 0.36 -4.61
CA CYS A 186 11.83 1.33 -4.92
C CYS A 186 12.17 2.74 -4.42
N CYS A 187 11.42 3.72 -4.90
CA CYS A 187 11.49 5.12 -4.46
C CYS A 187 12.92 5.67 -4.44
N ARG A 188 13.73 5.31 -5.44
CA ARG A 188 15.14 5.72 -5.60
C ARG A 188 16.07 5.26 -4.47
N THR A 189 15.69 4.21 -3.75
CA THR A 189 16.56 3.52 -2.81
C THR A 189 17.27 2.40 -3.54
N LYS A 190 18.60 2.36 -3.47
CA LYS A 190 19.39 1.34 -4.15
C LYS A 190 19.27 0.00 -3.47
N ILE A 191 19.19 -1.07 -4.26
CA ILE A 191 19.34 -2.44 -3.79
C ILE A 191 20.78 -2.66 -3.31
N THR A 192 20.93 -3.42 -2.24
CA THR A 192 22.25 -3.78 -1.66
C THR A 192 22.50 -5.29 -1.65
N THR A 193 21.51 -6.08 -2.07
CA THR A 193 21.58 -7.54 -2.21
C THR A 193 20.96 -7.95 -3.54
N GLY A 194 21.04 -9.24 -3.91
CA GLY A 194 20.41 -9.78 -5.13
C GLY A 194 18.87 -9.92 -5.06
N LYS A 195 18.27 -9.59 -3.92
CA LYS A 195 16.83 -9.80 -3.70
C LYS A 195 16.00 -8.62 -4.19
N LEU A 196 15.08 -8.90 -5.11
CA LEU A 196 13.93 -8.04 -5.38
C LEU A 196 12.80 -8.36 -4.39
N TYR A 197 12.00 -7.35 -4.02
CA TYR A 197 10.79 -7.63 -3.26
C TYR A 197 9.75 -8.34 -4.16
N ASN A 198 8.94 -9.19 -3.56
CA ASN A 198 7.89 -9.94 -4.23
C ASN A 198 6.72 -10.21 -3.26
N ALA A 199 5.68 -10.89 -3.72
CA ALA A 199 4.48 -11.15 -2.92
C ALA A 199 4.73 -11.93 -1.59
N LEU A 200 5.88 -12.58 -1.47
CA LEU A 200 6.30 -13.36 -0.30
C LEU A 200 7.30 -12.62 0.60
N SER A 201 7.61 -11.35 0.33
CA SER A 201 8.54 -10.54 1.14
C SER A 201 7.90 -10.09 2.47
N THR A 202 7.25 -11.01 3.17
CA THR A 202 6.59 -10.75 4.45
C THR A 202 7.56 -10.49 5.58
N ASP A 203 8.78 -11.05 5.51
CA ASP A 203 9.84 -10.79 6.49
C ASP A 203 10.33 -9.34 6.42
N ASP A 204 10.33 -8.71 5.23
CA ASP A 204 10.67 -7.31 5.07
C ASP A 204 9.68 -6.40 5.85
N VAL A 205 8.38 -6.72 5.74
CA VAL A 205 7.34 -6.00 6.49
C VAL A 205 7.48 -6.23 7.98
N LYS A 206 7.71 -7.49 8.38
CA LYS A 206 7.93 -7.89 9.77
C LYS A 206 9.11 -7.15 10.40
N ASP A 207 10.27 -7.18 9.76
CA ASP A 207 11.49 -6.56 10.29
C ASP A 207 11.30 -5.05 10.52
N VAL A 208 10.62 -4.35 9.61
CA VAL A 208 10.33 -2.92 9.76
C VAL A 208 9.36 -2.67 10.91
N ILE A 209 8.27 -3.44 11.01
CA ILE A 209 7.28 -3.26 12.09
C ILE A 209 7.91 -3.59 13.46
N GLU A 210 8.71 -4.65 13.55
CA GLU A 210 9.45 -4.99 14.78
C GLU A 210 10.40 -3.87 15.20
N GLU A 211 11.10 -3.24 14.24
CA GLU A 211 11.98 -2.13 14.55
C GLU A 211 11.21 -0.89 15.01
N ILE A 212 10.08 -0.55 14.36
CA ILE A 212 9.22 0.56 14.78
C ILE A 212 8.68 0.29 16.19
N GLN A 213 8.20 -0.91 16.46
CA GLN A 213 7.70 -1.29 17.78
C GLN A 213 8.79 -1.22 18.86
N LYS A 214 10.01 -1.64 18.54
CA LYS A 214 11.15 -1.55 19.45
C LYS A 214 11.53 -0.10 19.76
N ARG A 215 11.49 0.78 18.75
CA ARG A 215 11.80 2.21 18.94
C ARG A 215 10.69 2.94 19.70
N TYR A 216 9.44 2.55 19.49
CA TYR A 216 8.25 3.22 20.00
C TYR A 216 7.31 2.23 20.71
N PRO A 217 7.72 1.65 21.86
CA PRO A 217 7.04 0.51 22.47
C PRO A 217 5.63 0.82 22.99
N SER A 218 5.33 2.09 23.29
CA SER A 218 4.02 2.53 23.79
C SER A 218 3.06 2.98 22.71
N ARG A 219 3.52 3.08 21.46
CA ARG A 219 2.74 3.61 20.35
C ARG A 219 2.05 2.49 19.57
N PRO A 220 0.72 2.53 19.42
CA PRO A 220 0.00 1.55 18.63
C PRO A 220 0.32 1.72 17.12
N ILE A 221 0.57 0.61 16.45
CA ILE A 221 0.86 0.59 15.01
C ILE A 221 -0.40 0.17 14.25
N TYR A 222 -0.71 0.92 13.20
CA TYR A 222 -1.73 0.65 12.20
C TYR A 222 -1.05 0.46 10.85
N ALA A 223 -1.63 -0.33 9.96
CA ALA A 223 -1.02 -0.60 8.68
C ALA A 223 -2.01 -0.46 7.52
N VAL A 224 -1.57 0.11 6.40
CA VAL A 224 -2.36 0.18 5.18
C VAL A 224 -1.53 -0.25 3.98
N GLY A 225 -2.15 -1.03 3.09
CA GLY A 225 -1.51 -1.47 1.85
C GLY A 225 -2.35 -1.13 0.63
N PHE A 226 -1.69 -0.64 -0.42
CA PHE A 226 -2.30 -0.30 -1.70
C PHE A 226 -1.83 -1.26 -2.80
N SER A 227 -2.76 -1.86 -3.57
CA SER A 227 -2.43 -2.72 -4.71
C SER A 227 -1.44 -3.84 -4.30
N PHE A 228 -0.23 -3.86 -4.83
CA PHE A 228 0.80 -4.83 -4.46
C PHE A 228 1.24 -4.69 -2.99
N GLY A 229 1.20 -3.49 -2.41
CA GLY A 229 1.36 -3.28 -0.96
C GLY A 229 0.25 -3.94 -0.15
N ALA A 230 -0.96 -4.01 -0.70
CA ALA A 230 -2.08 -4.75 -0.13
C ALA A 230 -1.81 -6.26 -0.13
N VAL A 231 -1.18 -6.80 -1.20
CA VAL A 231 -0.73 -8.21 -1.24
C VAL A 231 0.28 -8.48 -0.13
N LEU A 232 1.30 -7.63 0.00
CA LEU A 232 2.34 -7.78 1.04
C LEU A 232 1.76 -7.72 2.44
N LEU A 233 0.90 -6.74 2.71
CA LEU A 233 0.25 -6.58 4.02
C LEU A 233 -0.63 -7.79 4.35
N SER A 234 -1.51 -8.20 3.43
CA SER A 234 -2.40 -9.35 3.65
C SER A 234 -1.61 -10.65 3.87
N ASN A 235 -0.54 -10.85 3.09
CA ASN A 235 0.35 -12.00 3.27
C ASN A 235 1.06 -11.96 4.63
N PHE A 236 1.59 -10.80 5.04
CA PHE A 236 2.21 -10.61 6.34
C PHE A 236 1.23 -10.93 7.48
N LEU A 237 0.04 -10.33 7.45
CA LEU A 237 -0.98 -10.55 8.49
C LEU A 237 -1.38 -12.03 8.59
N GLY A 238 -1.54 -12.71 7.45
CA GLY A 238 -1.92 -14.11 7.43
C GLY A 238 -0.78 -15.09 7.78
N VAL A 239 0.47 -14.75 7.46
CA VAL A 239 1.66 -15.53 7.86
C VAL A 239 1.89 -15.42 9.37
N MET A 240 1.76 -14.22 9.92
CA MET A 240 1.95 -13.96 11.35
C MET A 240 0.76 -14.41 12.20
N GLY A 241 -0.45 -14.43 11.64
CA GLY A 241 -1.66 -14.86 12.35
C GLY A 241 -1.85 -14.13 13.68
N GLU A 242 -2.01 -14.85 14.77
CA GLU A 242 -2.20 -14.29 16.12
C GLU A 242 -1.04 -13.43 16.60
N GLU A 243 0.20 -13.71 16.18
CA GLU A 243 1.35 -12.88 16.52
C GLU A 243 1.24 -11.46 15.93
N ALA A 244 0.57 -11.30 14.79
CA ALA A 244 0.34 -9.98 14.18
C ALA A 244 -0.43 -9.02 15.11
N LYS A 245 -1.31 -9.53 15.99
CA LYS A 245 -2.06 -8.71 16.97
C LYS A 245 -1.15 -7.98 17.96
N LYS A 246 0.04 -8.54 18.21
CA LYS A 246 1.03 -7.90 19.09
C LYS A 246 1.76 -6.77 18.39
N MET A 247 1.68 -6.73 17.05
CA MET A 247 2.45 -5.83 16.20
C MET A 247 1.58 -4.74 15.58
N VAL A 248 0.36 -5.08 15.15
CA VAL A 248 -0.56 -4.19 14.44
C VAL A 248 -1.94 -4.23 15.10
N LYS A 249 -2.50 -3.06 15.39
CA LYS A 249 -3.82 -2.91 16.04
C LYS A 249 -4.97 -3.10 15.07
N ALA A 250 -4.87 -2.49 13.91
CA ALA A 250 -5.84 -2.66 12.82
C ALA A 250 -5.15 -2.39 11.47
N ALA A 251 -5.75 -2.90 10.40
CA ALA A 251 -5.21 -2.76 9.05
C ALA A 251 -6.28 -2.37 8.03
N VAL A 252 -5.85 -1.70 6.95
CA VAL A 252 -6.67 -1.41 5.77
C VAL A 252 -5.97 -1.94 4.52
N VAL A 253 -6.70 -2.63 3.66
CA VAL A 253 -6.20 -3.27 2.44
C VAL A 253 -7.00 -2.76 1.25
N ILE A 254 -6.37 -2.05 0.32
CA ILE A 254 -7.06 -1.35 -0.77
C ILE A 254 -6.60 -1.87 -2.13
N GLY A 255 -7.56 -2.31 -2.97
CA GLY A 255 -7.28 -2.75 -4.34
C GLY A 255 -6.39 -3.98 -4.42
N CYS A 256 -6.54 -4.93 -3.49
CA CYS A 256 -5.71 -6.13 -3.42
C CYS A 256 -6.06 -7.13 -4.54
N PRO A 257 -5.09 -7.59 -5.34
CA PRO A 257 -5.23 -8.79 -6.18
C PRO A 257 -5.13 -10.04 -5.30
N TRP A 258 -6.26 -10.67 -5.01
CA TRP A 258 -6.38 -11.79 -4.07
C TRP A 258 -5.84 -13.10 -4.62
N ASP A 259 -6.06 -13.36 -5.91
CA ASP A 259 -5.45 -14.45 -6.68
C ASP A 259 -4.58 -13.82 -7.78
N LEU A 260 -3.26 -13.89 -7.62
CA LEU A 260 -2.31 -13.32 -8.57
C LEU A 260 -2.39 -13.98 -9.94
N GLY A 261 -2.66 -15.30 -9.98
CA GLY A 261 -2.82 -16.03 -11.21
C GLY A 261 -4.11 -15.67 -11.97
N ALA A 262 -5.22 -15.48 -11.24
CA ALA A 262 -6.48 -15.02 -11.82
C ALA A 262 -6.34 -13.58 -12.33
N SER A 263 -5.74 -12.68 -11.54
CA SER A 263 -5.48 -11.29 -11.95
C SER A 263 -4.60 -11.19 -13.19
N ALA A 264 -3.55 -12.02 -13.29
CA ALA A 264 -2.70 -12.08 -14.48
C ALA A 264 -3.47 -12.55 -15.72
N ARG A 265 -4.37 -13.54 -15.57
CA ARG A 265 -5.25 -14.01 -16.67
C ARG A 265 -6.29 -12.95 -17.03
N HIS A 266 -6.86 -12.23 -16.05
CA HIS A 266 -7.79 -11.13 -16.29
C HIS A 266 -7.14 -10.02 -17.10
N LEU A 267 -5.95 -9.58 -16.71
CA LEU A 267 -5.16 -8.59 -17.47
C LEU A 267 -4.90 -9.04 -18.92
N ASP A 268 -4.52 -10.30 -19.16
CA ASP A 268 -4.30 -10.80 -20.51
C ASP A 268 -5.61 -11.07 -21.29
N GLY A 269 -6.71 -11.31 -20.58
CA GLY A 269 -8.02 -11.62 -21.17
C GLY A 269 -8.80 -10.40 -21.67
N THR A 270 -8.54 -9.19 -21.12
CA THR A 270 -9.24 -7.96 -21.46
C THR A 270 -8.46 -7.10 -22.44
N LEU A 271 -9.14 -6.29 -23.28
CA LEU A 271 -8.46 -5.38 -24.20
C LEU A 271 -7.66 -4.31 -23.45
N THR A 272 -8.24 -3.73 -22.41
CA THR A 272 -7.58 -2.70 -21.60
C THR A 272 -6.40 -3.29 -20.83
N GLY A 273 -6.54 -4.48 -20.28
CA GLY A 273 -5.44 -5.18 -19.63
C GLY A 273 -4.29 -5.48 -20.59
N ARG A 274 -4.59 -6.06 -21.75
CA ARG A 274 -3.57 -6.48 -22.73
C ARG A 274 -2.81 -5.33 -23.36
N TYR A 275 -3.48 -4.23 -23.70
CA TYR A 275 -2.88 -3.15 -24.49
C TYR A 275 -2.54 -1.90 -23.71
N LEU A 276 -3.04 -1.76 -22.47
CA LEU A 276 -2.85 -0.57 -21.66
C LEU A 276 -2.18 -0.92 -20.32
N PHE A 277 -2.85 -1.69 -19.45
CA PHE A 277 -2.35 -1.91 -18.10
C PHE A 277 -1.19 -2.89 -18.01
N GLY A 278 -1.23 -4.03 -18.71
CA GLY A 278 -0.13 -5.00 -18.75
C GLY A 278 1.19 -4.40 -19.20
N PRO A 279 1.23 -3.70 -20.38
CA PRO A 279 2.43 -2.98 -20.80
C PRO A 279 2.92 -1.93 -19.82
N SER A 280 2.01 -1.20 -19.15
CA SER A 280 2.38 -0.20 -18.15
C SER A 280 3.01 -0.83 -16.91
N LEU A 281 2.45 -1.93 -16.42
CA LEU A 281 3.00 -2.67 -15.26
C LEU A 281 4.38 -3.26 -15.59
N THR A 282 4.55 -3.87 -16.77
CA THR A 282 5.87 -4.39 -17.18
C THR A 282 6.91 -3.27 -17.34
N GLU A 283 6.48 -2.09 -17.77
CA GLU A 283 7.37 -0.91 -17.85
C GLU A 283 7.82 -0.43 -16.47
N PHE A 284 6.93 -0.44 -15.45
CA PHE A 284 7.32 -0.12 -14.07
C PHE A 284 8.34 -1.11 -13.52
N LEU A 285 8.14 -2.41 -13.77
CA LEU A 285 9.08 -3.45 -13.38
C LEU A 285 10.43 -3.31 -14.12
N ASN A 286 10.41 -2.98 -15.40
CA ASN A 286 11.63 -2.71 -16.19
C ASN A 286 12.39 -1.49 -15.66
N LYS A 287 11.69 -0.43 -15.24
CA LYS A 287 12.31 0.75 -14.61
C LYS A 287 12.94 0.40 -13.27
N LEU A 288 12.27 -0.43 -12.47
CA LEU A 288 12.80 -0.92 -11.19
C LEU A 288 14.13 -1.65 -11.40
N ILE A 289 14.16 -2.62 -12.33
CA ILE A 289 15.41 -3.33 -12.65
C ILE A 289 16.46 -2.38 -13.20
N LYS A 290 16.12 -1.56 -14.17
CA LYS A 290 17.07 -0.63 -14.80
C LYS A 290 17.76 0.27 -13.78
N SER A 291 17.03 0.77 -12.79
CA SER A 291 17.58 1.65 -11.75
C SER A 291 18.51 0.92 -10.77
N ASN A 292 18.42 -0.39 -10.67
CA ASN A 292 19.21 -1.23 -9.75
C ASN A 292 20.10 -2.25 -10.47
N LEU A 293 20.21 -2.17 -11.80
CA LEU A 293 20.81 -3.24 -12.62
C LEU A 293 22.28 -3.49 -12.29
N LYS A 294 23.03 -2.44 -11.93
CA LYS A 294 24.44 -2.56 -11.57
C LYS A 294 24.61 -3.44 -10.34
N GLU A 295 23.83 -3.18 -9.31
CA GLU A 295 23.86 -3.87 -8.04
C GLU A 295 23.32 -5.31 -8.19
N LEU A 296 22.22 -5.48 -8.90
CA LEU A 296 21.62 -6.79 -9.17
C LEU A 296 22.57 -7.73 -9.93
N ARG A 297 23.33 -7.22 -10.91
CA ARG A 297 24.32 -8.02 -11.66
C ARG A 297 25.51 -8.47 -10.81
N VAL A 298 25.86 -7.73 -9.78
CA VAL A 298 26.95 -8.14 -8.86
C VAL A 298 26.55 -9.36 -8.06
N HIS A 299 25.29 -9.43 -7.63
CA HIS A 299 24.80 -10.49 -6.73
C HIS A 299 24.21 -11.68 -7.50
N GLU A 300 23.50 -11.43 -8.60
CA GLU A 300 22.78 -12.43 -9.39
C GLU A 300 23.09 -12.27 -10.91
N PRO A 301 24.36 -12.48 -11.33
CA PRO A 301 24.79 -12.20 -12.69
C PRO A 301 24.07 -13.04 -13.75
N GLU A 302 23.66 -14.26 -13.42
CA GLU A 302 22.95 -15.16 -14.34
C GLU A 302 21.53 -14.65 -14.60
N ILE A 303 20.76 -14.31 -13.55
CA ILE A 303 19.37 -13.83 -13.67
C ILE A 303 19.32 -12.45 -14.35
N PHE A 304 20.29 -11.58 -14.05
CA PHE A 304 20.35 -10.23 -14.60
C PHE A 304 21.38 -10.05 -15.73
N SER A 305 21.69 -11.14 -16.44
CA SER A 305 22.50 -11.07 -17.66
C SER A 305 21.84 -10.15 -18.71
N GLU A 306 22.63 -9.67 -19.66
CA GLU A 306 22.11 -8.79 -20.71
C GLU A 306 21.01 -9.46 -21.54
N GLU A 307 21.18 -10.74 -21.84
CA GLU A 307 20.21 -11.55 -22.58
C GLU A 307 18.87 -11.61 -21.84
N ILE A 308 18.88 -12.02 -20.54
CA ILE A 308 17.66 -12.18 -19.74
C ILE A 308 16.94 -10.83 -19.55
N VAL A 309 17.69 -9.77 -19.24
CA VAL A 309 17.15 -8.42 -19.08
C VAL A 309 16.51 -7.91 -20.38
N ASN A 310 17.16 -8.15 -21.54
CA ASN A 310 16.59 -7.77 -22.83
C ASN A 310 15.33 -8.58 -23.18
N LYS A 311 15.30 -9.88 -22.83
CA LYS A 311 14.12 -10.72 -22.96
C LYS A 311 12.97 -10.20 -22.09
N ALA A 312 13.21 -9.85 -20.84
CA ALA A 312 12.22 -9.28 -19.93
C ALA A 312 11.67 -7.94 -20.44
N LYS A 313 12.52 -7.07 -21.01
CA LYS A 313 12.08 -5.79 -21.61
C LYS A 313 11.18 -5.95 -22.84
N ALA A 314 11.32 -7.05 -23.56
CA ALA A 314 10.56 -7.28 -24.80
C ALA A 314 9.11 -7.72 -24.54
N VAL A 315 8.83 -8.34 -23.40
CA VAL A 315 7.49 -8.83 -23.06
C VAL A 315 6.58 -7.71 -22.58
N LYS A 316 5.27 -7.88 -22.81
CA LYS A 316 4.23 -6.90 -22.44
C LYS A 316 3.20 -7.46 -21.45
N LYS A 317 3.29 -8.75 -21.14
CA LYS A 317 2.42 -9.45 -20.22
C LYS A 317 3.14 -9.62 -18.87
N THR A 318 2.47 -9.28 -17.80
CA THR A 318 3.05 -9.36 -16.45
C THR A 318 3.53 -10.77 -16.11
N PHE A 319 2.71 -11.81 -16.41
CA PHE A 319 3.08 -13.19 -16.11
C PHE A 319 4.31 -13.69 -16.90
N GLU A 320 4.50 -13.21 -18.14
CA GLU A 320 5.71 -13.53 -18.91
C GLU A 320 6.95 -12.88 -18.29
N TRP A 321 6.81 -11.62 -17.86
CA TRP A 321 7.86 -10.89 -17.18
C TRP A 321 8.21 -11.56 -15.83
N ASP A 322 7.21 -11.88 -15.03
CA ASP A 322 7.38 -12.56 -13.75
C ASP A 322 8.01 -13.95 -13.91
N ASN A 323 7.68 -14.68 -14.99
CA ASN A 323 8.30 -15.96 -15.27
C ASN A 323 9.80 -15.85 -15.62
N ILE A 324 10.19 -14.72 -16.24
CA ILE A 324 11.60 -14.47 -16.61
C ILE A 324 12.41 -14.02 -15.38
N ILE A 325 11.88 -13.16 -14.53
CA ILE A 325 12.60 -12.49 -13.44
C ILE A 325 12.08 -12.88 -12.06
N THR A 326 10.83 -12.50 -11.72
CA THR A 326 10.32 -12.58 -10.33
C THR A 326 10.33 -14.01 -9.82
N CYS A 327 9.85 -14.96 -10.63
CA CYS A 327 9.81 -16.37 -10.23
C CYS A 327 11.20 -16.94 -9.95
N LYS A 328 12.21 -16.54 -10.72
CA LYS A 328 13.61 -16.97 -10.54
C LYS A 328 14.22 -16.37 -9.27
N THR A 329 14.03 -15.06 -9.05
CA THR A 329 14.52 -14.40 -7.83
C THR A 329 13.77 -14.83 -6.57
N ALA A 330 12.54 -15.32 -6.70
CA ALA A 330 11.73 -15.87 -5.61
C ALA A 330 11.94 -17.37 -5.37
N GLY A 331 12.78 -18.06 -6.20
CA GLY A 331 13.12 -19.47 -6.05
C GLY A 331 12.04 -20.45 -6.52
N PHE A 332 11.24 -20.08 -7.53
CA PHE A 332 10.22 -20.94 -8.12
C PHE A 332 10.58 -21.36 -9.53
N ASP A 333 10.15 -22.55 -9.93
CA ASP A 333 10.36 -23.07 -11.28
C ASP A 333 9.40 -22.44 -12.28
N THR A 334 8.15 -22.22 -11.88
CA THR A 334 7.11 -21.62 -12.72
C THR A 334 6.45 -20.41 -12.08
N VAL A 335 6.01 -19.46 -12.90
CA VAL A 335 5.26 -18.28 -12.43
C VAL A 335 3.94 -18.66 -11.75
N TRP A 336 3.34 -19.77 -12.16
CA TRP A 336 2.07 -20.22 -11.60
C TRP A 336 2.23 -20.76 -10.17
N ASP A 337 3.36 -21.43 -9.87
CA ASP A 337 3.70 -21.86 -8.51
C ASP A 337 3.99 -20.63 -7.62
N TYR A 338 4.72 -19.65 -8.15
CA TYR A 338 4.93 -18.38 -7.45
C TYR A 338 3.61 -17.67 -7.18
N TYR A 339 2.73 -17.52 -8.18
CA TYR A 339 1.44 -16.87 -7.99
C TYR A 339 0.56 -17.62 -7.00
N LYS A 340 0.51 -18.95 -7.07
CA LYS A 340 -0.19 -19.76 -6.10
C LYS A 340 0.35 -19.51 -4.69
N ALA A 341 1.66 -19.52 -4.48
CA ALA A 341 2.27 -19.29 -3.18
C ALA A 341 2.08 -17.85 -2.69
N GLY A 342 2.12 -16.87 -3.59
CA GLY A 342 2.04 -15.43 -3.29
C GLY A 342 0.62 -14.87 -3.14
N SER A 343 -0.42 -15.60 -3.56
CA SER A 343 -1.81 -15.14 -3.52
C SER A 343 -2.33 -15.00 -2.09
N PRO A 344 -2.78 -13.80 -1.66
CA PRO A 344 -3.20 -13.56 -0.28
C PRO A 344 -4.47 -14.31 0.14
N GLN A 345 -5.36 -14.63 -0.79
CA GLN A 345 -6.64 -15.31 -0.50
C GLN A 345 -6.46 -16.54 0.38
N GLN A 346 -5.40 -17.33 0.17
CA GLN A 346 -5.12 -18.55 0.94
C GLN A 346 -4.79 -18.27 2.42
N ARG A 347 -4.45 -17.03 2.75
CA ARG A 347 -4.03 -16.63 4.10
C ARG A 347 -5.11 -15.91 4.87
N LEU A 348 -6.21 -15.49 4.20
CA LEU A 348 -7.33 -14.81 4.84
C LEU A 348 -7.87 -15.55 6.07
N PRO A 349 -8.00 -16.90 6.07
CA PRO A 349 -8.47 -17.61 7.26
C PRO A 349 -7.58 -17.48 8.51
N LYS A 350 -6.32 -17.07 8.32
CA LYS A 350 -5.33 -16.92 9.42
C LYS A 350 -5.14 -15.48 9.87
N VAL A 351 -5.73 -14.52 9.19
CA VAL A 351 -5.64 -13.10 9.60
C VAL A 351 -6.37 -12.93 10.93
N ALA A 352 -5.65 -12.44 11.92
CA ALA A 352 -6.17 -12.26 13.27
C ALA A 352 -6.36 -10.78 13.66
N VAL A 353 -5.76 -9.87 12.92
CA VAL A 353 -5.88 -8.42 13.11
C VAL A 353 -7.17 -7.91 12.48
N PRO A 354 -7.97 -7.07 13.17
CA PRO A 354 -9.10 -6.38 12.57
C PRO A 354 -8.69 -5.66 11.29
N THR A 355 -9.25 -6.09 10.16
CA THR A 355 -8.81 -5.63 8.83
C THR A 355 -10.00 -5.24 7.97
N LEU A 356 -10.01 -3.99 7.51
CA LEU A 356 -10.94 -3.48 6.52
C LEU A 356 -10.35 -3.61 5.12
N ILE A 357 -11.09 -4.23 4.22
CA ILE A 357 -10.70 -4.46 2.83
C ILE A 357 -11.58 -3.59 1.92
N ILE A 358 -11.00 -2.97 0.90
CA ILE A 358 -11.73 -2.15 -0.08
C ILE A 358 -11.33 -2.61 -1.48
N ASN A 359 -12.29 -3.17 -2.21
CA ASN A 359 -12.11 -3.57 -3.62
C ASN A 359 -13.31 -3.13 -4.48
N SER A 360 -13.06 -2.91 -5.76
CA SER A 360 -14.10 -2.67 -6.76
C SER A 360 -14.22 -3.84 -7.74
N THR A 361 -15.44 -4.22 -8.11
CA THR A 361 -15.68 -5.31 -9.09
C THR A 361 -15.45 -4.86 -10.53
N ASP A 362 -15.29 -3.56 -10.79
CA ASP A 362 -14.92 -3.03 -12.11
C ASP A 362 -13.42 -2.70 -12.25
N ASP A 363 -12.59 -3.24 -11.34
CA ASP A 363 -11.14 -3.07 -11.36
C ASP A 363 -10.53 -3.73 -12.61
N PRO A 364 -9.87 -2.98 -13.52
CA PRO A 364 -9.32 -3.54 -14.73
C PRO A 364 -7.99 -4.29 -14.55
N ALA A 365 -7.39 -4.23 -13.36
CA ALA A 365 -6.09 -4.85 -13.04
C ALA A 365 -6.21 -6.08 -12.14
N VAL A 366 -7.35 -6.25 -11.47
CA VAL A 366 -7.61 -7.33 -10.51
C VAL A 366 -8.77 -8.18 -11.00
N ASP A 367 -8.75 -9.49 -10.70
CA ASP A 367 -9.88 -10.37 -10.97
C ASP A 367 -11.14 -9.90 -10.24
N ASP A 368 -12.28 -9.94 -10.90
CA ASP A 368 -13.58 -9.54 -10.35
C ASP A 368 -14.13 -10.51 -9.29
N LYS A 369 -13.52 -11.68 -9.17
CA LYS A 369 -13.86 -12.67 -8.14
C LYS A 369 -13.21 -12.35 -6.81
N LEU A 370 -13.90 -11.55 -6.03
CA LEU A 370 -13.47 -11.22 -4.68
C LEU A 370 -13.68 -12.40 -3.70
N PRO A 371 -12.80 -12.58 -2.70
CA PRO A 371 -12.85 -13.68 -1.73
C PRO A 371 -13.89 -13.44 -0.63
N ILE A 372 -15.14 -13.16 -1.00
CA ILE A 372 -16.22 -12.81 -0.07
C ILE A 372 -16.45 -13.92 0.96
N LYS A 373 -16.45 -15.19 0.52
CA LYS A 373 -16.67 -16.32 1.42
C LYS A 373 -15.58 -16.45 2.49
N GLU A 374 -14.34 -16.25 2.11
CA GLU A 374 -13.19 -16.28 3.01
C GLU A 374 -13.24 -15.11 4.00
N VAL A 375 -13.69 -13.94 3.56
CA VAL A 375 -13.91 -12.77 4.41
C VAL A 375 -15.03 -13.03 5.41
N GLU A 376 -16.19 -13.48 4.96
CA GLU A 376 -17.34 -13.78 5.83
C GLU A 376 -17.07 -14.95 6.80
N ALA A 377 -16.14 -15.84 6.45
CA ALA A 377 -15.71 -16.91 7.33
C ALA A 377 -14.74 -16.48 8.44
N ASN A 378 -14.08 -15.32 8.32
CA ASN A 378 -13.13 -14.82 9.31
C ASN A 378 -13.67 -13.58 10.03
N PRO A 379 -13.96 -13.66 11.34
CA PRO A 379 -14.58 -12.56 12.10
C PRO A 379 -13.69 -11.31 12.25
N ASN A 380 -12.40 -11.40 11.96
CA ASN A 380 -11.49 -10.25 11.98
C ASN A 380 -11.47 -9.48 10.64
N LEU A 381 -12.19 -9.96 9.64
CA LEU A 381 -12.21 -9.34 8.31
C LEU A 381 -13.56 -8.67 8.01
N ALA A 382 -13.47 -7.54 7.33
CA ALA A 382 -14.61 -6.93 6.68
C ALA A 382 -14.21 -6.42 5.30
N MET A 383 -15.06 -6.61 4.29
CA MET A 383 -14.81 -6.14 2.93
C MET A 383 -15.89 -5.18 2.48
N VAL A 384 -15.45 -4.03 2.03
CA VAL A 384 -16.25 -3.06 1.29
C VAL A 384 -16.07 -3.33 -0.20
N GLU A 385 -17.11 -3.87 -0.80
CA GLU A 385 -17.20 -4.11 -2.23
C GLU A 385 -17.95 -2.96 -2.90
N THR A 386 -17.41 -2.41 -3.97
CA THR A 386 -18.10 -1.43 -4.81
C THR A 386 -18.22 -1.95 -6.25
N ASN A 387 -19.22 -1.48 -6.99
CA ASN A 387 -19.37 -1.81 -8.40
C ASN A 387 -18.75 -0.76 -9.34
N LEU A 388 -18.16 0.29 -8.78
CA LEU A 388 -17.45 1.35 -9.49
C LEU A 388 -16.34 1.90 -8.59
N GLY A 389 -15.14 2.02 -9.12
CA GLY A 389 -13.96 2.52 -8.39
C GLY A 389 -12.67 2.27 -9.16
N GLY A 390 -12.66 1.25 -10.00
CA GLY A 390 -11.47 0.82 -10.74
C GLY A 390 -10.33 0.40 -9.83
N HIS A 391 -9.12 0.34 -10.38
CA HIS A 391 -7.93 0.05 -9.60
C HIS A 391 -7.41 1.32 -8.93
N LEU A 392 -7.71 1.47 -7.63
CA LEU A 392 -7.27 2.60 -6.80
C LEU A 392 -7.84 3.98 -7.20
N GLY A 393 -8.83 4.04 -8.08
CA GLY A 393 -9.46 5.31 -8.47
C GLY A 393 -10.38 5.84 -7.38
N PHE A 394 -11.59 5.35 -7.30
CA PHE A 394 -12.62 5.79 -6.33
C PHE A 394 -12.76 7.32 -6.27
N VAL A 395 -12.62 7.98 -7.42
CA VAL A 395 -12.52 9.44 -7.53
C VAL A 395 -13.89 10.08 -7.38
N LYS A 396 -14.05 10.94 -6.39
CA LYS A 396 -15.23 11.75 -6.17
C LYS A 396 -15.29 12.93 -7.13
N TYR A 397 -16.42 13.61 -7.18
CA TYR A 397 -16.57 14.83 -7.98
C TYR A 397 -15.59 15.94 -7.54
N SER A 398 -15.27 16.01 -6.26
CA SER A 398 -14.27 16.93 -5.70
C SER A 398 -12.83 16.68 -6.18
N GLY A 399 -12.54 15.49 -6.75
CA GLY A 399 -11.20 15.04 -7.05
C GLY A 399 -10.56 14.18 -5.94
N ASP A 400 -11.19 14.13 -4.76
CA ASP A 400 -10.71 13.32 -3.64
C ASP A 400 -10.91 11.82 -3.91
N PHE A 401 -10.11 11.01 -3.22
CA PHE A 401 -10.16 9.55 -3.33
C PHE A 401 -10.97 8.96 -2.16
N TRP A 402 -12.18 8.50 -2.43
CA TRP A 402 -13.08 7.95 -1.41
C TRP A 402 -12.45 6.79 -0.60
N CYS A 403 -11.68 5.92 -1.21
CA CYS A 403 -11.03 4.82 -0.51
C CYS A 403 -10.00 5.30 0.55
N VAL A 404 -9.41 6.48 0.34
CA VAL A 404 -8.52 7.13 1.31
C VAL A 404 -9.31 7.72 2.46
N GLU A 405 -10.45 8.36 2.19
CA GLU A 405 -11.36 8.86 3.24
C GLU A 405 -11.86 7.71 4.13
N VAL A 406 -12.19 6.56 3.52
CA VAL A 406 -12.60 5.36 4.29
C VAL A 406 -11.47 4.88 5.20
N ALA A 407 -10.22 4.87 4.70
CA ALA A 407 -9.07 4.47 5.52
C ALA A 407 -8.81 5.45 6.67
N ASP A 408 -8.94 6.75 6.42
CA ASP A 408 -8.79 7.81 7.42
C ASP A 408 -9.85 7.69 8.52
N ASP A 409 -11.13 7.63 8.13
CA ASP A 409 -12.25 7.46 9.06
C ASP A 409 -12.08 6.18 9.89
N PHE A 410 -11.74 5.06 9.23
CA PHE A 410 -11.51 3.79 9.91
C PHE A 410 -10.42 3.91 10.98
N PHE A 411 -9.27 4.46 10.65
CA PHE A 411 -8.15 4.58 11.58
C PHE A 411 -8.45 5.55 12.74
N ASN A 412 -8.99 6.72 12.45
CA ASN A 412 -9.31 7.72 13.46
C ASN A 412 -10.37 7.22 14.45
N LEU A 413 -11.45 6.62 13.95
CA LEU A 413 -12.53 6.12 14.78
C LEU A 413 -12.12 4.86 15.55
N PHE A 414 -11.40 3.93 14.90
CA PHE A 414 -10.90 2.73 15.56
C PHE A 414 -9.93 3.07 16.72
N TYR A 415 -9.02 4.01 16.48
CA TYR A 415 -8.13 4.49 17.55
C TYR A 415 -8.89 5.09 18.72
N LYS A 416 -9.90 5.94 18.45
CA LYS A 416 -10.71 6.57 19.51
C LYS A 416 -11.52 5.56 20.31
N VAL A 417 -12.06 4.53 19.69
CA VAL A 417 -12.84 3.49 20.34
C VAL A 417 -11.95 2.54 21.15
N THR A 418 -10.71 2.31 20.71
CA THR A 418 -9.79 1.33 21.35
C THR A 418 -8.78 1.93 22.30
N LYS A 419 -8.76 3.26 22.45
CA LYS A 419 -7.92 4.00 23.41
C LYS A 419 -8.51 3.92 24.81
#